data_9010357ae0296a9533e2c10fb1e5a6e6
#
_entry.id   9010357ae0296a9533e2c10fb1e5a6e6
#
_cell.length_a   1.000
_cell.length_b   1.000
_cell.length_c   1.000
_cell.angle_alpha   90.00
_cell.angle_beta   90.00
_cell.angle_gamma   90.00
#
_symmetry.space_group_name_H-M   'P 1'
#
loop_
_entity.id
_entity.type
_entity.pdbx_description
1 polymer ?
#
loop_
_entity_poly.entity_id
_entity_poly.type
_entity_poly.pdbx_seq_one_letter_code
_entity_poly.pdbx_strand_id
1 'polypeptide(L)'
;MTRRELFTAAGSAALLSPLMEAAPAEAVPNPRGHLGMGGAPAGFGAWNAAHASPGGGRGRGAGSRPFLEGFFDYCHSLGLGVAEAGTPPTNPDDVHRLRDKMASYDMWVIFDVGVPRDEADVERFDAGVKAAKEAGGYGLHAALTQRRYEQFNTLADYQKSFEQNQKSVALAEPILRKYQMRLALENHKGWGAVEQAAWLKRLSSEWVGVHFDFGNNVSFLEDPMFTLETLKPWIFSCHIKDMTVQPYDQGFLLSEVPLGDGFLDLKKMVDTLRAKNPNMPMDLECITREPLQIPIYTDKYWVTFGEMPPRQVAHMMEIIQKNPPKKQVPHTAGLDPAARLKEEEDNNIASIRYARAHLGL
;
A
#
# COMPACT_ATOMS: atom_id res chain seq x y z
N MET A 1 -17.15 -22.90 -63.02
CA MET A 1 -16.73 -22.96 -61.59
C MET A 1 -16.43 -21.54 -61.16
N THR A 2 -17.36 -20.94 -60.50
CA THR A 2 -17.36 -19.51 -60.15
C THR A 2 -16.83 -19.33 -58.71
N ARG A 3 -16.10 -18.27 -58.48
CA ARG A 3 -15.42 -17.82 -57.24
C ARG A 3 -16.35 -17.62 -56.01
N ARG A 4 -17.40 -18.43 -55.82
CA ARG A 4 -18.42 -18.20 -54.80
C ARG A 4 -18.64 -19.35 -53.81
N GLU A 5 -17.79 -20.37 -53.81
CA GLU A 5 -17.98 -21.57 -52.95
C GLU A 5 -16.85 -21.83 -51.96
N LEU A 6 -16.24 -20.82 -51.36
CA LEU A 6 -15.17 -21.02 -50.37
C LEU A 6 -15.26 -20.03 -49.20
N PHE A 7 -16.44 -19.94 -48.58
CA PHE A 7 -16.60 -19.31 -47.25
C PHE A 7 -17.75 -19.95 -46.49
N THR A 8 -17.62 -21.25 -46.21
CA THR A 8 -18.32 -21.92 -45.10
C THR A 8 -17.27 -22.56 -44.23
N ALA A 9 -16.57 -21.74 -43.42
CA ALA A 9 -15.75 -22.21 -42.32
C ALA A 9 -16.37 -21.72 -41.04
N ALA A 10 -16.90 -22.67 -40.30
CA ALA A 10 -17.14 -22.75 -38.87
C ALA A 10 -16.96 -21.44 -38.06
N GLY A 11 -18.03 -20.80 -37.80
CA GLY A 11 -18.15 -19.85 -36.69
C GLY A 11 -18.04 -20.61 -35.37
N SER A 12 -16.85 -20.69 -34.81
CA SER A 12 -16.70 -21.00 -33.41
C SER A 12 -17.30 -19.84 -32.61
N ALA A 13 -18.54 -20.01 -32.19
CA ALA A 13 -19.13 -19.15 -31.17
C ALA A 13 -18.28 -19.31 -29.90
N ALA A 14 -17.34 -18.41 -29.68
CA ALA A 14 -16.76 -18.23 -28.39
C ALA A 14 -17.91 -17.82 -27.47
N LEU A 15 -18.35 -18.76 -26.66
CA LEU A 15 -19.21 -18.49 -25.51
C LEU A 15 -18.42 -17.53 -24.62
N LEU A 16 -18.74 -16.24 -24.74
CA LEU A 16 -18.44 -15.24 -23.75
C LEU A 16 -19.19 -15.69 -22.49
N SER A 17 -18.52 -16.49 -21.67
CA SER A 17 -18.97 -16.66 -20.29
C SER A 17 -19.15 -15.26 -19.71
N PRO A 18 -20.30 -14.92 -19.10
CA PRO A 18 -20.45 -13.67 -18.42
C PRO A 18 -19.30 -13.60 -17.41
N LEU A 19 -18.50 -12.53 -17.48
CA LEU A 19 -17.55 -12.17 -16.46
C LEU A 19 -18.34 -12.21 -15.15
N MET A 20 -18.12 -13.23 -14.33
CA MET A 20 -18.59 -13.16 -12.94
C MET A 20 -17.86 -11.95 -12.35
N GLU A 21 -18.60 -10.86 -12.27
CA GLU A 21 -18.25 -9.74 -11.42
C GLU A 21 -17.97 -10.35 -10.06
N ALA A 22 -16.72 -10.30 -9.59
CA ALA A 22 -16.43 -10.77 -8.25
C ALA A 22 -17.40 -10.04 -7.33
N ALA A 23 -18.22 -10.80 -6.63
CA ALA A 23 -19.19 -10.23 -5.71
C ALA A 23 -18.45 -9.21 -4.85
N PRO A 24 -18.95 -7.99 -4.68
CA PRO A 24 -18.29 -6.98 -3.86
C PRO A 24 -18.01 -7.64 -2.52
N ALA A 25 -16.72 -7.67 -2.11
CA ALA A 25 -16.35 -8.24 -0.83
C ALA A 25 -17.26 -7.61 0.22
N GLU A 26 -18.09 -8.41 0.88
CA GLU A 26 -19.00 -7.91 1.90
C GLU A 26 -18.18 -7.05 2.86
N ALA A 27 -18.65 -5.81 3.07
CA ALA A 27 -18.00 -4.90 4.00
C ALA A 27 -17.97 -5.61 5.35
N VAL A 28 -16.76 -5.90 5.86
CA VAL A 28 -16.62 -6.44 7.21
C VAL A 28 -17.24 -5.39 8.14
N PRO A 29 -18.33 -5.69 8.85
CA PRO A 29 -18.96 -4.70 9.71
C PRO A 29 -17.89 -4.17 10.69
N ASN A 30 -17.84 -2.85 10.86
CA ASN A 30 -17.03 -2.28 11.93
C ASN A 30 -17.73 -2.60 13.27
N PRO A 31 -17.27 -3.59 14.04
CA PRO A 31 -17.93 -3.95 15.30
C PRO A 31 -17.78 -2.85 16.36
N ARG A 32 -16.93 -1.85 16.09
CA ARG A 32 -16.51 -0.83 17.07
C ARG A 32 -16.90 0.60 16.68
N GLY A 33 -17.53 0.80 15.50
CA GLY A 33 -18.07 2.12 15.09
C GLY A 33 -17.02 3.16 14.66
N HIS A 34 -15.74 2.80 14.57
CA HIS A 34 -14.68 3.74 14.24
C HIS A 34 -14.45 3.91 12.74
N LEU A 35 -14.55 5.15 12.31
CA LEU A 35 -14.17 5.66 11.00
C LEU A 35 -13.11 6.75 11.19
N GLY A 36 -11.99 6.39 11.76
CA GLY A 36 -10.88 7.30 11.90
C GLY A 36 -9.77 6.98 10.92
N MET A 37 -8.85 7.93 10.75
CA MET A 37 -7.58 7.68 10.11
C MET A 37 -6.71 6.84 11.02
N GLY A 38 -5.82 6.04 10.44
CA GLY A 38 -4.79 5.26 11.14
C GLY A 38 -3.40 5.86 11.00
N GLY A 39 -2.42 5.15 11.55
CA GLY A 39 -1.00 5.46 11.43
C GLY A 39 -0.20 4.29 10.88
N ALA A 40 0.51 4.51 9.77
CA ALA A 40 1.48 3.56 9.21
C ALA A 40 2.88 3.85 9.76
N PRO A 41 3.62 2.86 10.29
CA PRO A 41 4.93 3.08 10.92
C PRO A 41 5.96 3.80 10.05
N ALA A 42 5.84 3.68 8.73
CA ALA A 42 6.73 4.37 7.79
C ALA A 42 6.56 5.90 7.84
N GLY A 43 5.33 6.39 8.07
CA GLY A 43 5.04 7.83 8.25
C GLY A 43 5.48 8.39 9.61
N PHE A 44 5.95 7.53 10.53
CA PHE A 44 6.41 7.86 11.89
C PHE A 44 7.85 7.38 12.11
N GLY A 45 8.69 7.46 11.08
CA GLY A 45 10.03 6.90 11.08
C GLY A 45 11.00 7.57 12.06
N ALA A 46 10.90 8.88 12.27
CA ALA A 46 11.71 9.61 13.25
C ALA A 46 11.23 9.31 14.68
N TRP A 47 9.91 9.24 14.91
CA TRP A 47 9.34 8.81 16.17
C TRP A 47 9.78 7.39 16.54
N ASN A 48 9.68 6.48 15.59
CA ASN A 48 10.12 5.09 15.75
C ASN A 48 11.62 5.00 16.10
N ALA A 49 12.45 5.82 15.45
CA ALA A 49 13.89 5.85 15.73
C ALA A 49 14.21 6.40 17.12
N ALA A 50 13.45 7.41 17.59
CA ALA A 50 13.62 8.00 18.91
C ALA A 50 13.18 7.06 20.05
N HIS A 51 12.22 6.16 19.80
CA HIS A 51 11.63 5.25 20.79
C HIS A 51 12.07 3.78 20.62
N ALA A 52 12.98 3.50 19.68
CA ALA A 52 13.53 2.16 19.49
C ALA A 52 14.30 1.70 20.73
N SER A 53 14.04 0.46 21.19
CA SER A 53 14.82 -0.14 22.26
C SER A 53 16.28 -0.35 21.83
N PRO A 54 17.29 -0.13 22.70
CA PRO A 54 18.68 -0.46 22.40
C PRO A 54 18.80 -1.94 22.00
N GLY A 55 19.31 -2.21 20.79
CA GLY A 55 19.47 -3.57 20.25
C GLY A 55 18.34 -4.07 19.35
N GLY A 56 17.27 -3.30 19.12
CA GLY A 56 16.26 -3.59 18.11
C GLY A 56 16.82 -3.36 16.71
N GLY A 57 16.82 -4.39 15.85
CA GLY A 57 17.32 -4.30 14.48
C GLY A 57 16.52 -3.29 13.65
N ARG A 58 17.19 -2.59 12.74
CA ARG A 58 16.60 -1.66 11.76
C ARG A 58 15.84 -2.39 10.63
N GLY A 59 15.01 -3.39 10.95
CA GLY A 59 14.22 -4.12 9.97
C GLY A 59 12.74 -3.77 10.05
N ARG A 60 12.08 -3.56 8.92
CA ARG A 60 10.62 -3.61 8.83
C ARG A 60 10.20 -4.99 9.37
N GLY A 61 9.58 -5.06 10.55
CA GLY A 61 9.05 -6.30 11.11
C GLY A 61 9.71 -6.85 12.37
N ALA A 62 10.78 -6.25 12.90
CA ALA A 62 11.36 -6.65 14.19
C ALA A 62 11.01 -5.62 15.27
N GLY A 63 9.72 -5.36 15.48
CA GLY A 63 9.26 -4.60 16.64
C GLY A 63 9.50 -5.44 17.89
N SER A 64 10.43 -5.04 18.76
CA SER A 64 10.43 -5.56 20.12
C SER A 64 9.07 -5.24 20.75
N ARG A 65 8.57 -6.11 21.59
CA ARG A 65 7.27 -6.01 22.27
C ARG A 65 6.94 -4.61 22.85
N PRO A 66 7.88 -3.91 23.54
CA PRO A 66 7.63 -2.54 24.02
C PRO A 66 7.37 -1.53 22.91
N PHE A 67 7.91 -1.76 21.71
CA PHE A 67 7.77 -0.87 20.57
C PHE A 67 6.36 -0.90 19.98
N LEU A 68 5.77 -2.07 19.75
CA LEU A 68 4.40 -2.18 19.22
C LEU A 68 3.37 -1.52 20.13
N GLU A 69 3.45 -1.82 21.43
CA GLU A 69 2.54 -1.23 22.41
C GLU A 69 2.72 0.29 22.52
N GLY A 70 3.96 0.79 22.49
CA GLY A 70 4.26 2.23 22.47
C GLY A 70 3.74 2.94 21.22
N PHE A 71 3.81 2.30 20.06
CA PHE A 71 3.25 2.87 18.83
C PHE A 71 1.72 2.95 18.88
N PHE A 72 1.04 1.96 19.45
CA PHE A 72 -0.41 2.02 19.66
C PHE A 72 -0.80 3.12 20.65
N ASP A 73 -0.03 3.29 21.74
CA ASP A 73 -0.24 4.40 22.68
C ASP A 73 -0.10 5.74 21.98
N TYR A 74 0.89 5.88 21.11
CA TYR A 74 1.12 7.11 20.36
C TYR A 74 0.00 7.35 19.34
N CYS A 75 -0.38 6.38 18.53
CA CYS A 75 -1.51 6.50 17.61
C CYS A 75 -2.81 6.87 18.36
N HIS A 76 -3.07 6.21 19.49
CA HIS A 76 -4.23 6.53 20.33
C HIS A 76 -4.20 7.96 20.86
N SER A 77 -3.03 8.44 21.31
CA SER A 77 -2.85 9.83 21.80
C SER A 77 -3.11 10.88 20.71
N LEU A 78 -2.88 10.54 19.45
CA LEU A 78 -3.20 11.36 18.29
C LEU A 78 -4.68 11.25 17.87
N GLY A 79 -5.46 10.40 18.55
CA GLY A 79 -6.87 10.13 18.23
C GLY A 79 -7.05 9.34 16.93
N LEU A 80 -6.09 8.49 16.58
CA LEU A 80 -6.18 7.57 15.45
C LEU A 80 -6.92 6.29 15.86
N GLY A 81 -7.81 5.79 15.02
CA GLY A 81 -8.61 4.59 15.28
C GLY A 81 -8.05 3.32 14.63
N VAL A 82 -7.00 3.44 13.83
CA VAL A 82 -6.31 2.32 13.17
C VAL A 82 -4.80 2.48 13.41
N ALA A 83 -4.09 1.35 13.45
CA ALA A 83 -2.63 1.34 13.38
C ALA A 83 -2.16 0.17 12.51
N GLU A 84 -1.19 0.44 11.65
CA GLU A 84 -0.41 -0.62 11.04
C GLU A 84 0.72 -1.01 11.99
N ALA A 85 1.01 -2.29 12.08
CA ALA A 85 2.01 -2.81 12.99
C ALA A 85 2.82 -3.92 12.33
N GLY A 86 4.04 -4.11 12.81
CA GLY A 86 4.87 -5.24 12.37
C GLY A 86 4.27 -6.60 12.74
N THR A 87 5.05 -7.65 12.55
CA THR A 87 4.63 -9.04 12.84
C THR A 87 4.17 -9.18 14.29
N PRO A 88 2.98 -9.74 14.54
CA PRO A 88 2.47 -9.94 15.88
C PRO A 88 3.35 -10.95 16.66
N PRO A 89 3.40 -10.87 18.00
CA PRO A 89 4.04 -11.89 18.80
C PRO A 89 3.32 -13.21 18.62
N THR A 90 4.04 -14.33 18.70
CA THR A 90 3.46 -15.68 18.63
C THR A 90 3.26 -16.35 20.01
N ASN A 91 3.77 -15.73 21.06
CA ASN A 91 3.51 -16.19 22.43
C ASN A 91 2.06 -15.87 22.82
N PRO A 92 1.27 -16.84 23.33
CA PRO A 92 -0.15 -16.63 23.62
C PRO A 92 -0.44 -15.48 24.61
N ASP A 93 0.36 -15.33 25.66
CA ASP A 93 0.14 -14.28 26.66
C ASP A 93 0.38 -12.88 26.05
N ASP A 94 1.34 -12.77 25.15
CA ASP A 94 1.64 -11.53 24.43
C ASP A 94 0.54 -11.21 23.41
N VAL A 95 0.02 -12.21 22.71
CA VAL A 95 -1.12 -12.08 21.79
C VAL A 95 -2.36 -11.58 22.53
N HIS A 96 -2.69 -12.21 23.67
CA HIS A 96 -3.86 -11.81 24.47
C HIS A 96 -3.73 -10.39 24.99
N ARG A 97 -2.56 -10.01 25.51
CA ARG A 97 -2.32 -8.65 25.99
C ARG A 97 -2.44 -7.63 24.87
N LEU A 98 -1.89 -7.92 23.69
CA LEU A 98 -2.01 -7.06 22.53
C LEU A 98 -3.48 -6.88 22.12
N ARG A 99 -4.24 -7.96 22.03
CA ARG A 99 -5.68 -7.93 21.77
C ARG A 99 -6.43 -7.07 22.78
N ASP A 100 -6.16 -7.27 24.09
CA ASP A 100 -6.85 -6.55 25.14
C ASP A 100 -6.51 -5.06 25.13
N LYS A 101 -5.26 -4.71 24.81
CA LYS A 101 -4.84 -3.31 24.61
C LYS A 101 -5.58 -2.66 23.43
N MET A 102 -5.60 -3.31 22.28
CA MET A 102 -6.32 -2.82 21.11
C MET A 102 -7.81 -2.63 21.40
N ALA A 103 -8.42 -3.60 22.08
CA ALA A 103 -9.80 -3.53 22.50
C ALA A 103 -10.06 -2.36 23.47
N SER A 104 -9.14 -2.09 24.40
CA SER A 104 -9.27 -0.97 25.35
C SER A 104 -9.21 0.41 24.68
N TYR A 105 -8.52 0.52 23.53
CA TYR A 105 -8.43 1.73 22.73
C TYR A 105 -9.49 1.81 21.63
N ASP A 106 -10.29 0.76 21.47
CA ASP A 106 -11.22 0.61 20.37
C ASP A 106 -10.53 0.82 18.99
N MET A 107 -9.32 0.31 18.86
CA MET A 107 -8.48 0.45 17.66
C MET A 107 -8.50 -0.82 16.81
N TRP A 108 -8.43 -0.63 15.50
CA TRP A 108 -8.13 -1.69 14.56
C TRP A 108 -6.62 -1.77 14.32
N VAL A 109 -6.13 -2.97 14.05
CA VAL A 109 -4.72 -3.14 13.69
C VAL A 109 -4.60 -3.99 12.42
N ILE A 110 -3.74 -3.53 11.52
CA ILE A 110 -3.29 -4.24 10.34
C ILE A 110 -1.86 -4.70 10.62
N PHE A 111 -1.60 -6.01 10.52
CA PHE A 111 -0.29 -6.56 10.82
C PHE A 111 0.54 -6.80 9.57
N ASP A 112 1.85 -6.49 9.63
CA ASP A 112 2.82 -6.88 8.63
C ASP A 112 3.28 -8.32 8.87
N VAL A 113 2.82 -9.24 8.02
CA VAL A 113 3.30 -10.63 8.05
C VAL A 113 3.92 -10.95 6.68
N GLY A 114 5.25 -11.02 6.64
CA GLY A 114 5.95 -11.35 5.40
C GLY A 114 5.48 -12.68 4.84
N VAL A 115 5.07 -12.69 3.56
CA VAL A 115 4.63 -13.91 2.86
C VAL A 115 5.71 -15.00 2.86
N PRO A 116 5.36 -16.29 2.69
CA PRO A 116 6.33 -17.38 2.59
C PRO A 116 7.26 -17.16 1.39
N ARG A 117 8.57 -17.29 1.60
CA ARG A 117 9.57 -17.19 0.53
C ARG A 117 9.58 -18.46 -0.33
N ASP A 118 9.33 -19.60 0.32
CA ASP A 118 9.30 -20.94 -0.26
C ASP A 118 8.46 -21.86 0.65
N GLU A 119 8.37 -23.14 0.31
CA GLU A 119 7.62 -24.13 1.06
C GLU A 119 8.15 -24.34 2.50
N ALA A 120 9.45 -24.18 2.72
CA ALA A 120 10.05 -24.32 4.05
C ALA A 120 9.67 -23.16 5.00
N ASP A 121 9.24 -22.03 4.45
CA ASP A 121 8.85 -20.83 5.19
C ASP A 121 7.33 -20.76 5.51
N VAL A 122 6.57 -21.75 5.05
CA VAL A 122 5.09 -21.81 5.19
C VAL A 122 4.67 -21.90 6.67
N GLU A 123 5.39 -22.68 7.47
CA GLU A 123 5.07 -22.86 8.90
C GLU A 123 5.24 -21.55 9.70
N ARG A 124 6.28 -20.78 9.40
CA ARG A 124 6.46 -19.45 10.00
C ARG A 124 5.28 -18.52 9.65
N PHE A 125 4.85 -18.53 8.40
CA PHE A 125 3.72 -17.71 7.94
C PHE A 125 2.41 -18.15 8.60
N ASP A 126 2.14 -19.47 8.70
CA ASP A 126 0.96 -20.01 9.38
C ASP A 126 0.90 -19.54 10.85
N ALA A 127 2.01 -19.62 11.57
CA ALA A 127 2.09 -19.14 12.94
C ALA A 127 1.83 -17.63 13.07
N GLY A 128 2.38 -16.82 12.15
CA GLY A 128 2.15 -15.37 12.12
C GLY A 128 0.70 -15.00 11.82
N VAL A 129 0.07 -15.64 10.85
CA VAL A 129 -1.33 -15.42 10.51
C VAL A 129 -2.26 -15.83 11.65
N LYS A 130 -1.98 -16.97 12.29
CA LYS A 130 -2.70 -17.41 13.47
C LYS A 130 -2.62 -16.37 14.60
N ALA A 131 -1.42 -15.90 14.91
CA ALA A 131 -1.21 -14.91 15.95
C ALA A 131 -1.92 -13.58 15.63
N ALA A 132 -1.87 -13.10 14.39
CA ALA A 132 -2.61 -11.92 13.94
C ALA A 132 -4.12 -12.08 14.13
N LYS A 133 -4.66 -13.26 13.80
CA LYS A 133 -6.09 -13.57 13.98
C LYS A 133 -6.48 -13.59 15.45
N GLU A 134 -5.70 -14.26 16.30
CA GLU A 134 -5.93 -14.37 17.73
C GLU A 134 -5.80 -13.03 18.45
N ALA A 135 -4.91 -12.16 17.97
CA ALA A 135 -4.80 -10.78 18.41
C ALA A 135 -6.00 -9.89 17.99
N GLY A 136 -6.89 -10.38 17.13
CA GLY A 136 -8.03 -9.60 16.63
C GLY A 136 -7.66 -8.61 15.53
N GLY A 137 -6.59 -8.89 14.77
CA GLY A 137 -6.18 -8.07 13.64
C GLY A 137 -7.28 -7.94 12.58
N TYR A 138 -7.43 -6.75 12.01
CA TYR A 138 -8.35 -6.48 10.92
C TYR A 138 -7.95 -7.22 9.64
N GLY A 139 -6.67 -7.23 9.33
CA GLY A 139 -6.08 -7.86 8.16
C GLY A 139 -4.56 -7.84 8.21
N LEU A 140 -3.96 -8.27 7.12
CA LEU A 140 -2.52 -8.29 6.93
C LEU A 140 -2.13 -7.35 5.80
N HIS A 141 -0.98 -6.71 5.94
CA HIS A 141 -0.32 -5.91 4.91
C HIS A 141 0.99 -6.59 4.48
N ALA A 142 1.35 -6.44 3.20
CA ALA A 142 2.68 -6.80 2.72
C ALA A 142 3.09 -5.93 1.52
N ALA A 143 4.29 -5.34 1.61
CA ALA A 143 4.97 -4.70 0.48
C ALA A 143 6.03 -5.66 -0.07
N LEU A 144 5.76 -6.29 -1.22
CA LEU A 144 6.62 -7.33 -1.79
C LEU A 144 7.70 -6.80 -2.73
N THR A 145 7.66 -5.51 -3.04
CA THR A 145 8.54 -4.90 -4.04
C THR A 145 9.24 -3.69 -3.48
N GLN A 146 10.37 -3.36 -4.12
CA GLN A 146 11.07 -2.09 -3.94
C GLN A 146 10.82 -1.18 -5.17
N ARG A 147 11.59 -0.12 -5.32
CA ARG A 147 11.52 0.76 -6.48
C ARG A 147 12.06 0.02 -7.71
N ARG A 148 11.19 -0.41 -8.58
CA ARG A 148 11.44 -1.24 -9.77
C ARG A 148 12.57 -0.67 -10.64
N TYR A 149 12.54 0.62 -10.89
CA TYR A 149 13.54 1.32 -11.72
C TYR A 149 14.92 1.45 -11.08
N GLU A 150 15.05 1.22 -9.76
CA GLU A 150 16.34 1.15 -9.05
C GLU A 150 16.81 -0.29 -8.90
N GLN A 151 15.91 -1.20 -8.55
CA GLN A 151 16.21 -2.56 -8.13
C GLN A 151 16.70 -3.45 -9.27
N PHE A 152 16.12 -3.34 -10.47
CA PHE A 152 16.39 -4.27 -11.57
C PHE A 152 17.17 -3.62 -12.69
N ASN A 153 18.06 -4.40 -13.33
CA ASN A 153 18.87 -3.98 -14.47
C ASN A 153 18.33 -4.50 -15.80
N THR A 154 17.39 -5.46 -15.77
CA THR A 154 16.75 -6.02 -16.97
C THR A 154 15.27 -6.27 -16.74
N LEU A 155 14.51 -6.30 -17.83
CA LEU A 155 13.10 -6.72 -17.77
C LEU A 155 12.96 -8.18 -17.31
N ALA A 156 13.88 -9.05 -17.71
CA ALA A 156 13.86 -10.45 -17.33
C ALA A 156 14.02 -10.66 -15.82
N ASP A 157 14.93 -9.91 -15.18
CA ASP A 157 15.11 -9.97 -13.71
C ASP A 157 13.85 -9.50 -12.98
N TYR A 158 13.22 -8.44 -13.49
CA TYR A 158 11.95 -7.96 -12.94
C TYR A 158 10.84 -9.02 -13.09
N GLN A 159 10.68 -9.60 -14.28
CA GLN A 159 9.66 -10.62 -14.52
C GLN A 159 9.87 -11.85 -13.61
N LYS A 160 11.10 -12.30 -13.45
CA LYS A 160 11.46 -13.39 -12.53
C LYS A 160 11.09 -13.07 -11.08
N SER A 161 11.35 -11.84 -10.63
CA SER A 161 10.95 -11.39 -9.30
C SER A 161 9.43 -11.33 -9.14
N PHE A 162 8.71 -10.87 -10.15
CA PHE A 162 7.26 -10.83 -10.14
C PHE A 162 6.65 -12.23 -10.07
N GLU A 163 7.17 -13.19 -10.86
CA GLU A 163 6.76 -14.60 -10.78
C GLU A 163 7.05 -15.22 -9.40
N GLN A 164 8.19 -14.89 -8.79
CA GLN A 164 8.51 -15.36 -7.43
C GLN A 164 7.53 -14.82 -6.40
N ASN A 165 7.17 -13.55 -6.49
CA ASN A 165 6.16 -12.96 -5.61
C ASN A 165 4.79 -13.64 -5.79
N GLN A 166 4.41 -13.99 -7.02
CA GLN A 166 3.17 -14.71 -7.28
C GLN A 166 3.18 -16.11 -6.64
N LYS A 167 4.31 -16.84 -6.70
CA LYS A 167 4.48 -18.14 -6.04
C LYS A 167 4.38 -18.01 -4.53
N SER A 168 5.03 -17.01 -3.94
CA SER A 168 4.99 -16.73 -2.50
C SER A 168 3.56 -16.48 -2.02
N VAL A 169 2.78 -15.71 -2.77
CA VAL A 169 1.38 -15.45 -2.43
C VAL A 169 0.49 -16.69 -2.65
N ALA A 170 0.79 -17.51 -3.64
CA ALA A 170 0.09 -18.78 -3.86
C ALA A 170 0.31 -19.77 -2.69
N LEU A 171 1.50 -19.77 -2.06
CA LEU A 171 1.76 -20.52 -0.83
C LEU A 171 1.02 -19.93 0.40
N ALA A 172 0.83 -18.62 0.43
CA ALA A 172 0.14 -17.94 1.52
C ALA A 172 -1.39 -18.17 1.49
N GLU A 173 -1.99 -18.23 0.31
CA GLU A 173 -3.45 -18.21 0.12
C GLU A 173 -4.21 -19.30 0.88
N PRO A 174 -3.81 -20.58 0.90
CA PRO A 174 -4.49 -21.62 1.69
C PRO A 174 -4.50 -21.35 3.19
N ILE A 175 -3.46 -20.69 3.71
CA ILE A 175 -3.34 -20.30 5.12
C ILE A 175 -4.28 -19.15 5.43
N LEU A 176 -4.31 -18.15 4.56
CA LEU A 176 -5.23 -17.01 4.68
C LEU A 176 -6.68 -17.49 4.71
N ARG A 177 -7.04 -18.40 3.84
CA ARG A 177 -8.36 -19.06 3.79
C ARG A 177 -8.65 -19.84 5.07
N LYS A 178 -7.69 -20.63 5.57
CA LYS A 178 -7.81 -21.41 6.82
C LYS A 178 -8.20 -20.53 8.01
N TYR A 179 -7.57 -19.35 8.14
CA TYR A 179 -7.82 -18.44 9.25
C TYR A 179 -8.85 -17.36 8.94
N GLN A 180 -9.41 -17.34 7.73
CA GLN A 180 -10.30 -16.26 7.27
C GLN A 180 -9.66 -14.88 7.51
N MET A 181 -8.40 -14.71 7.09
CA MET A 181 -7.61 -13.51 7.25
C MET A 181 -7.26 -12.94 5.87
N ARG A 182 -7.56 -11.68 5.63
CA ARG A 182 -7.24 -11.01 4.37
C ARG A 182 -5.81 -10.50 4.36
N LEU A 183 -5.10 -10.72 3.26
CA LEU A 183 -3.80 -10.13 2.95
C LEU A 183 -3.97 -9.06 1.89
N ALA A 184 -3.60 -7.84 2.22
CA ALA A 184 -3.58 -6.71 1.32
C ALA A 184 -2.13 -6.45 0.81
N LEU A 185 -1.92 -6.60 -0.50
CA LEU A 185 -0.63 -6.38 -1.15
C LEU A 185 -0.53 -4.92 -1.60
N GLU A 186 0.46 -4.20 -1.10
CA GLU A 186 0.64 -2.79 -1.44
C GLU A 186 1.00 -2.63 -2.93
N ASN A 187 0.37 -1.65 -3.61
CA ASN A 187 0.85 -1.12 -4.89
C ASN A 187 2.13 -0.30 -4.66
N HIS A 188 3.10 -0.93 -3.99
CA HIS A 188 4.41 -0.33 -3.74
C HIS A 188 5.18 -0.27 -5.07
N LYS A 189 6.03 0.69 -5.25
CA LYS A 189 6.79 1.11 -6.46
C LYS A 189 7.44 -0.01 -7.32
N GLY A 190 6.79 -1.18 -7.38
CA GLY A 190 7.22 -2.39 -8.11
C GLY A 190 6.25 -2.85 -9.20
N TRP A 191 4.95 -2.60 -9.06
CA TRP A 191 3.95 -3.11 -10.00
C TRP A 191 3.07 -1.99 -10.53
N GLY A 192 2.82 -2.01 -11.85
CA GLY A 192 1.79 -1.17 -12.45
C GLY A 192 0.39 -1.67 -12.06
N ALA A 193 -0.57 -0.77 -12.05
CA ALA A 193 -1.94 -1.10 -11.64
C ALA A 193 -2.55 -2.22 -12.51
N VAL A 194 -2.34 -2.17 -13.83
CA VAL A 194 -2.84 -3.19 -14.76
C VAL A 194 -2.17 -4.54 -14.54
N GLU A 195 -0.84 -4.56 -14.27
CA GLU A 195 -0.09 -5.79 -13.97
C GLU A 195 -0.65 -6.47 -12.70
N GLN A 196 -0.83 -5.68 -11.64
CA GLN A 196 -1.35 -6.16 -10.35
C GLN A 196 -2.80 -6.63 -10.47
N ALA A 197 -3.67 -5.86 -11.11
CA ALA A 197 -5.07 -6.23 -11.34
C ALA A 197 -5.20 -7.53 -12.15
N ALA A 198 -4.43 -7.67 -13.24
CA ALA A 198 -4.43 -8.88 -14.05
C ALA A 198 -3.98 -10.12 -13.26
N TRP A 199 -2.99 -9.96 -12.38
CA TRP A 199 -2.55 -11.04 -11.50
C TRP A 199 -3.62 -11.41 -10.48
N LEU A 200 -4.18 -10.44 -9.74
CA LEU A 200 -5.22 -10.70 -8.74
C LEU A 200 -6.47 -11.35 -9.35
N LYS A 201 -6.84 -10.95 -10.57
CA LYS A 201 -7.92 -11.58 -11.32
C LYS A 201 -7.64 -13.05 -11.60
N ARG A 202 -6.40 -13.43 -12.00
CA ARG A 202 -6.02 -14.83 -12.21
C ARG A 202 -5.97 -15.62 -10.91
N LEU A 203 -5.48 -15.01 -9.82
CA LEU A 203 -5.44 -15.66 -8.50
C LEU A 203 -6.85 -15.97 -7.97
N SER A 204 -7.83 -15.13 -8.29
CA SER A 204 -9.25 -15.34 -7.98
C SER A 204 -9.52 -15.73 -6.52
N SER A 205 -8.85 -15.05 -5.57
CA SER A 205 -9.01 -15.27 -4.13
C SER A 205 -9.73 -14.10 -3.46
N GLU A 206 -10.64 -14.40 -2.56
CA GLU A 206 -11.28 -13.42 -1.67
C GLU A 206 -10.38 -13.01 -0.48
N TRP A 207 -9.27 -13.75 -0.29
CA TRP A 207 -8.34 -13.56 0.83
C TRP A 207 -7.11 -12.73 0.47
N VAL A 208 -6.89 -12.47 -0.81
CA VAL A 208 -5.76 -11.66 -1.30
C VAL A 208 -6.29 -10.47 -2.09
N GLY A 209 -5.90 -9.28 -1.69
CA GLY A 209 -6.30 -8.04 -2.31
C GLY A 209 -5.21 -6.99 -2.32
N VAL A 210 -5.59 -5.74 -2.28
CA VAL A 210 -4.70 -4.58 -2.40
C VAL A 210 -4.74 -3.75 -1.13
N HIS A 211 -3.58 -3.40 -0.64
CA HIS A 211 -3.38 -2.24 0.21
C HIS A 211 -3.07 -1.05 -0.71
N PHE A 212 -4.04 -0.16 -0.86
CA PHE A 212 -3.93 0.90 -1.86
C PHE A 212 -3.16 2.09 -1.32
N ASP A 213 -1.96 2.28 -1.82
CA ASP A 213 -1.18 3.49 -1.59
C ASP A 213 -1.56 4.57 -2.61
N PHE A 214 -1.92 5.75 -2.14
CA PHE A 214 -2.48 6.83 -2.96
C PHE A 214 -1.51 7.42 -3.98
N GLY A 215 -0.20 7.40 -3.70
CA GLY A 215 0.79 8.14 -4.48
C GLY A 215 1.89 7.30 -5.13
N ASN A 216 2.03 6.03 -4.80
CA ASN A 216 3.18 5.24 -5.23
C ASN A 216 3.30 5.10 -6.76
N ASN A 217 2.18 4.93 -7.46
CA ASN A 217 2.18 4.72 -8.92
C ASN A 217 2.50 5.98 -9.74
N VAL A 218 2.52 7.16 -9.13
CA VAL A 218 3.06 8.38 -9.77
C VAL A 218 4.51 8.15 -10.23
N SER A 219 5.28 7.34 -9.47
CA SER A 219 6.64 6.95 -9.86
C SER A 219 6.71 6.10 -11.13
N PHE A 220 5.58 5.57 -11.60
CA PHE A 220 5.42 4.80 -12.85
C PHE A 220 4.72 5.59 -13.95
N LEU A 221 4.53 6.89 -13.77
CA LEU A 221 3.75 7.70 -14.69
C LEU A 221 2.30 7.17 -14.85
N GLU A 222 1.73 6.64 -13.78
CA GLU A 222 0.32 6.28 -13.72
C GLU A 222 -0.48 7.33 -12.95
N ASP A 223 -1.59 7.77 -13.55
CA ASP A 223 -2.53 8.69 -12.91
C ASP A 223 -3.11 8.06 -11.63
N PRO A 224 -3.12 8.78 -10.49
CA PRO A 224 -3.61 8.24 -9.22
C PRO A 224 -5.06 7.76 -9.26
N MET A 225 -5.96 8.46 -9.98
CA MET A 225 -7.35 8.04 -10.14
C MET A 225 -7.49 6.83 -11.06
N PHE A 226 -6.69 6.75 -12.12
CA PHE A 226 -6.62 5.55 -12.96
C PHE A 226 -6.16 4.33 -12.16
N THR A 227 -5.13 4.50 -11.32
CA THR A 227 -4.62 3.45 -10.43
C THR A 227 -5.71 2.99 -9.47
N LEU A 228 -6.40 3.94 -8.81
CA LEU A 228 -7.50 3.66 -7.90
C LEU A 228 -8.63 2.88 -8.58
N GLU A 229 -9.17 3.37 -9.69
CA GLU A 229 -10.27 2.73 -10.39
C GLU A 229 -9.90 1.33 -10.92
N THR A 230 -8.64 1.15 -11.35
CA THR A 230 -8.13 -0.14 -11.82
C THR A 230 -8.05 -1.16 -10.69
N LEU A 231 -7.57 -0.77 -9.51
CA LEU A 231 -7.36 -1.66 -8.37
C LEU A 231 -8.58 -1.75 -7.44
N LYS A 232 -9.54 -0.83 -7.55
CA LYS A 232 -10.70 -0.71 -6.67
C LYS A 232 -11.40 -2.03 -6.32
N PRO A 233 -11.61 -3.00 -7.24
CA PRO A 233 -12.28 -4.25 -6.90
C PRO A 233 -11.62 -5.04 -5.77
N TRP A 234 -10.30 -4.93 -5.62
CA TRP A 234 -9.50 -5.72 -4.69
C TRP A 234 -9.02 -4.95 -3.45
N ILE A 235 -9.29 -3.64 -3.31
CA ILE A 235 -8.77 -2.85 -2.19
C ILE A 235 -9.42 -3.28 -0.87
N PHE A 236 -8.59 -3.58 0.13
CA PHE A 236 -9.01 -3.95 1.49
C PHE A 236 -8.64 -2.91 2.53
N SER A 237 -7.56 -2.16 2.31
CA SER A 237 -7.03 -1.10 3.18
C SER A 237 -6.19 -0.13 2.37
N CYS A 238 -5.77 0.99 2.97
CA CYS A 238 -5.07 2.04 2.23
C CYS A 238 -3.99 2.71 3.06
N HIS A 239 -2.88 3.12 2.39
CA HIS A 239 -2.05 4.22 2.85
C HIS A 239 -2.56 5.54 2.26
N ILE A 240 -3.06 6.42 3.13
CA ILE A 240 -3.42 7.78 2.72
C ILE A 240 -2.20 8.69 2.83
N LYS A 241 -1.88 9.36 1.75
CA LYS A 241 -0.81 10.37 1.64
C LYS A 241 -1.16 11.41 0.61
N ASP A 242 -0.45 12.51 0.61
CA ASP A 242 -0.47 13.49 -0.47
C ASP A 242 0.92 13.67 -1.04
N MET A 243 1.00 14.02 -2.31
CA MET A 243 2.23 14.04 -3.06
C MET A 243 2.46 15.40 -3.70
N THR A 244 3.73 15.82 -3.71
CA THR A 244 4.18 16.95 -4.54
C THR A 244 5.22 16.50 -5.53
N VAL A 245 5.33 17.22 -6.65
CA VAL A 245 6.25 16.93 -7.74
C VAL A 245 7.02 18.18 -8.13
N GLN A 246 8.32 18.04 -8.41
CA GLN A 246 9.18 19.12 -8.86
C GLN A 246 10.09 18.62 -9.99
N PRO A 247 10.14 19.28 -11.16
CA PRO A 247 11.08 18.91 -12.21
C PRO A 247 12.54 18.99 -11.74
N TYR A 248 13.39 18.08 -12.22
CA TYR A 248 14.84 18.14 -12.13
C TYR A 248 15.49 17.58 -13.42
N ASP A 249 16.80 17.67 -13.56
CA ASP A 249 17.52 17.40 -14.82
C ASP A 249 17.27 16.02 -15.43
N GLN A 250 17.06 15.00 -14.60
CA GLN A 250 16.82 13.62 -15.09
C GLN A 250 15.34 13.20 -15.05
N GLY A 251 14.42 14.09 -14.67
CA GLY A 251 13.00 13.77 -14.59
C GLY A 251 12.25 14.64 -13.59
N PHE A 252 11.72 14.04 -12.53
CA PHE A 252 11.06 14.80 -11.46
C PHE A 252 11.35 14.23 -10.08
N LEU A 253 11.34 15.12 -9.10
CA LEU A 253 11.33 14.78 -7.69
C LEU A 253 9.89 14.46 -7.29
N LEU A 254 9.72 13.42 -6.46
CA LEU A 254 8.44 13.02 -5.91
C LEU A 254 8.57 12.96 -4.38
N SER A 255 7.74 13.70 -3.68
CA SER A 255 7.80 13.77 -2.21
C SER A 255 6.44 13.66 -1.59
N GLU A 256 6.37 12.98 -0.46
CA GLU A 256 5.24 13.05 0.45
C GLU A 256 5.23 14.45 1.10
N VAL A 257 4.01 14.98 1.28
CA VAL A 257 3.74 16.25 1.98
C VAL A 257 2.50 16.11 2.85
N PRO A 258 2.27 17.00 3.83
CA PRO A 258 1.03 16.99 4.59
C PRO A 258 -0.20 16.94 3.70
N LEU A 259 -1.24 16.21 4.12
CA LEU A 259 -2.50 16.11 3.37
C LEU A 259 -3.05 17.53 3.08
N GLY A 260 -3.40 17.77 1.81
CA GLY A 260 -3.87 19.05 1.29
C GLY A 260 -2.78 19.95 0.72
N ASP A 261 -1.51 19.69 1.01
CA ASP A 261 -0.38 20.43 0.44
C ASP A 261 0.09 19.89 -0.93
N GLY A 262 -0.31 18.67 -1.28
CA GLY A 262 0.03 18.02 -2.54
C GLY A 262 -0.97 18.29 -3.67
N PHE A 263 -0.89 17.46 -4.71
CA PHE A 263 -1.71 17.58 -5.92
C PHE A 263 -2.80 16.50 -6.04
N LEU A 264 -2.84 15.51 -5.14
CA LEU A 264 -3.82 14.44 -5.23
C LEU A 264 -5.24 14.96 -4.91
N ASP A 265 -6.23 14.48 -5.64
CA ASP A 265 -7.64 14.75 -5.33
C ASP A 265 -8.10 13.83 -4.19
N LEU A 266 -7.59 14.11 -2.98
CA LEU A 266 -7.80 13.31 -1.78
C LEU A 266 -9.28 13.10 -1.50
N LYS A 267 -10.10 14.14 -1.65
CA LYS A 267 -11.55 14.05 -1.38
C LYS A 267 -12.22 13.03 -2.29
N LYS A 268 -11.94 13.10 -3.58
CA LYS A 268 -12.49 12.17 -4.56
C LYS A 268 -12.00 10.75 -4.34
N MET A 269 -10.71 10.57 -4.02
CA MET A 269 -10.14 9.26 -3.72
C MET A 269 -10.79 8.63 -2.48
N VAL A 270 -10.90 9.37 -1.39
CA VAL A 270 -11.54 8.92 -0.14
C VAL A 270 -13.02 8.60 -0.37
N ASP A 271 -13.76 9.46 -1.06
CA ASP A 271 -15.18 9.21 -1.38
C ASP A 271 -15.36 7.95 -2.23
N THR A 272 -14.48 7.73 -3.22
CA THR A 272 -14.50 6.53 -4.07
C THR A 272 -14.25 5.25 -3.26
N LEU A 273 -13.32 5.29 -2.30
CA LEU A 273 -13.01 4.16 -1.43
C LEU A 273 -14.12 3.89 -0.43
N ARG A 274 -14.71 4.94 0.15
CA ARG A 274 -15.82 4.82 1.09
C ARG A 274 -17.12 4.36 0.43
N ALA A 275 -17.32 4.71 -0.82
CA ALA A 275 -18.46 4.17 -1.59
C ALA A 275 -18.35 2.64 -1.77
N LYS A 276 -17.13 2.10 -1.82
CA LYS A 276 -16.89 0.65 -1.82
C LYS A 276 -17.02 0.03 -0.42
N ASN A 277 -16.40 0.65 0.56
CA ASN A 277 -16.42 0.21 1.96
C ASN A 277 -16.44 1.43 2.88
N PRO A 278 -17.58 1.75 3.52
CA PRO A 278 -17.70 2.89 4.43
C PRO A 278 -16.68 2.86 5.58
N ASN A 279 -16.21 1.67 5.94
CA ASN A 279 -15.25 1.40 7.00
C ASN A 279 -13.86 1.04 6.46
N MET A 280 -13.48 1.61 5.30
CA MET A 280 -12.15 1.38 4.72
C MET A 280 -11.07 1.89 5.67
N PRO A 281 -10.16 1.03 6.16
CA PRO A 281 -9.01 1.48 6.93
C PRO A 281 -8.09 2.33 6.05
N MET A 282 -7.68 3.48 6.57
CA MET A 282 -6.79 4.43 5.87
C MET A 282 -5.70 4.90 6.84
N ASP A 283 -4.51 4.34 6.69
CA ASP A 283 -3.37 4.65 7.55
C ASP A 283 -2.55 5.79 6.94
N LEU A 284 -2.25 6.82 7.73
CA LEU A 284 -1.43 7.96 7.31
C LEU A 284 0.01 7.50 7.09
N GLU A 285 0.51 7.71 5.87
CA GLU A 285 1.91 7.50 5.52
C GLU A 285 2.51 8.78 4.92
N CYS A 286 2.73 9.79 5.76
CA CYS A 286 3.45 11.01 5.37
C CYS A 286 4.93 10.86 5.75
N ILE A 287 5.75 10.28 4.87
CA ILE A 287 7.17 10.02 5.17
C ILE A 287 7.98 11.32 5.07
N THR A 288 8.52 11.77 6.18
CA THR A 288 9.43 12.94 6.25
C THR A 288 10.84 12.52 5.86
N ARG A 289 11.22 12.74 4.59
CA ARG A 289 12.49 12.33 3.98
C ARG A 289 12.90 13.22 2.81
N GLU A 290 14.11 12.98 2.28
CA GLU A 290 14.51 13.52 0.97
C GLU A 290 13.55 13.07 -0.13
N PRO A 291 13.25 13.95 -1.11
CA PRO A 291 12.42 13.61 -2.25
C PRO A 291 12.98 12.41 -3.02
N LEU A 292 12.09 11.57 -3.52
CA LEU A 292 12.47 10.49 -4.42
C LEU A 292 12.81 11.07 -5.79
N GLN A 293 13.94 10.67 -6.35
CA GLN A 293 14.31 10.98 -7.73
C GLN A 293 13.63 9.98 -8.66
N ILE A 294 12.82 10.46 -9.59
CA ILE A 294 12.18 9.63 -10.61
C ILE A 294 12.84 9.98 -11.96
N PRO A 295 13.87 9.21 -12.37
CA PRO A 295 14.78 9.61 -13.44
C PRO A 295 14.26 9.19 -14.83
N ILE A 296 13.08 9.65 -15.21
CA ILE A 296 12.37 9.27 -16.44
C ILE A 296 13.10 9.63 -17.74
N TYR A 297 14.11 10.49 -17.70
CA TYR A 297 14.93 10.85 -18.86
C TYR A 297 16.17 9.97 -19.04
N THR A 298 16.32 8.90 -18.21
CA THR A 298 17.43 7.96 -18.30
C THR A 298 16.96 6.59 -18.83
N ASP A 299 17.79 5.93 -19.63
CA ASP A 299 17.51 4.59 -20.15
C ASP A 299 17.28 3.59 -19.02
N LYS A 300 17.99 3.72 -17.91
CA LYS A 300 17.87 2.86 -16.72
C LYS A 300 16.45 2.83 -16.16
N TYR A 301 15.72 3.94 -16.18
CA TYR A 301 14.34 3.99 -15.70
C TYR A 301 13.45 3.04 -16.51
N TRP A 302 13.62 3.02 -17.84
CA TRP A 302 12.74 2.29 -18.75
C TRP A 302 13.04 0.80 -18.91
N VAL A 303 14.24 0.34 -18.46
CA VAL A 303 14.72 -1.05 -18.66
C VAL A 303 13.71 -2.12 -18.21
N THR A 304 12.93 -1.84 -17.16
CA THR A 304 11.99 -2.82 -16.59
C THR A 304 10.55 -2.62 -17.09
N PHE A 305 10.28 -1.51 -17.78
CA PHE A 305 8.95 -1.28 -18.33
C PHE A 305 8.84 -1.99 -19.69
N GLY A 306 7.68 -2.58 -19.95
CA GLY A 306 7.29 -3.00 -21.29
C GLY A 306 6.87 -1.78 -22.12
N GLU A 307 6.00 -2.00 -23.08
CA GLU A 307 5.39 -0.89 -23.83
C GLU A 307 4.47 -0.09 -22.90
N MET A 308 4.77 1.20 -22.75
CA MET A 308 3.90 2.15 -22.07
C MET A 308 3.20 3.03 -23.11
N PRO A 309 1.86 3.18 -23.01
CA PRO A 309 1.14 4.02 -23.98
C PRO A 309 1.65 5.47 -23.95
N PRO A 310 2.06 6.07 -25.09
CA PRO A 310 2.56 7.44 -25.13
C PRO A 310 1.59 8.46 -24.52
N ARG A 311 0.28 8.23 -24.63
CA ARG A 311 -0.74 9.08 -24.02
C ARG A 311 -0.69 9.09 -22.50
N GLN A 312 -0.37 7.97 -21.88
CA GLN A 312 -0.22 7.87 -20.41
C GLN A 312 0.97 8.72 -19.96
N VAL A 313 2.12 8.58 -20.65
CA VAL A 313 3.31 9.39 -20.34
C VAL A 313 3.00 10.88 -20.51
N ALA A 314 2.40 11.27 -21.64
CA ALA A 314 2.05 12.66 -21.91
C ALA A 314 1.08 13.24 -20.88
N HIS A 315 0.07 12.48 -20.47
CA HIS A 315 -0.89 12.87 -19.44
C HIS A 315 -0.20 13.11 -18.09
N MET A 316 0.67 12.21 -17.66
CA MET A 316 1.40 12.37 -16.39
C MET A 316 2.39 13.55 -16.46
N MET A 317 3.06 13.76 -17.59
CA MET A 317 3.91 14.95 -17.76
C MET A 317 3.10 16.25 -17.69
N GLU A 318 1.88 16.26 -18.22
CA GLU A 318 0.96 17.39 -18.08
C GLU A 318 0.58 17.62 -16.61
N ILE A 319 0.25 16.56 -15.86
CA ILE A 319 -0.03 16.64 -14.41
C ILE A 319 1.17 17.24 -13.66
N ILE A 320 2.38 16.73 -13.91
CA ILE A 320 3.60 17.22 -13.27
C ILE A 320 3.84 18.71 -13.57
N GLN A 321 3.65 19.13 -14.82
CA GLN A 321 3.84 20.53 -15.22
C GLN A 321 2.78 21.48 -14.64
N LYS A 322 1.53 21.03 -14.51
CA LYS A 322 0.41 21.84 -14.01
C LYS A 322 0.35 21.94 -12.48
N ASN A 323 1.10 21.09 -11.79
CA ASN A 323 1.08 21.02 -10.33
C ASN A 323 2.45 21.32 -9.72
N PRO A 324 2.98 22.55 -9.88
CA PRO A 324 4.21 22.93 -9.19
C PRO A 324 4.00 22.83 -7.68
N PRO A 325 5.06 22.62 -6.89
CA PRO A 325 4.95 22.54 -5.45
C PRO A 325 4.27 23.77 -4.85
N LYS A 326 3.27 23.56 -4.00
CA LYS A 326 2.60 24.64 -3.25
C LYS A 326 3.48 25.27 -2.19
N LYS A 327 4.43 24.48 -1.66
CA LYS A 327 5.45 24.87 -0.68
C LYS A 327 6.81 24.33 -1.13
N GLN A 328 7.88 24.76 -0.48
CA GLN A 328 9.19 24.18 -0.73
C GLN A 328 9.13 22.65 -0.53
N VAL A 329 9.73 21.92 -1.47
CA VAL A 329 9.83 20.45 -1.37
C VAL A 329 10.63 20.10 -0.11
N PRO A 330 10.18 19.15 0.73
CA PRO A 330 10.87 18.78 1.95
C PRO A 330 12.30 18.31 1.70
N HIS A 331 13.22 18.76 2.55
CA HIS A 331 14.61 18.29 2.57
C HIS A 331 15.01 18.01 4.02
N THR A 332 15.48 16.81 4.29
CA THR A 332 15.86 16.37 5.64
C THR A 332 17.36 16.21 5.81
N ALA A 333 18.15 16.42 4.72
CA ALA A 333 19.59 16.40 4.79
C ALA A 333 20.09 17.52 5.69
N GLY A 334 20.93 17.15 6.68
CA GLY A 334 21.47 18.10 7.64
C GLY A 334 20.59 18.39 8.85
N LEU A 335 19.38 17.85 8.92
CA LEU A 335 18.58 17.93 10.16
C LEU A 335 19.14 16.98 11.21
N ASP A 336 19.31 17.48 12.42
CA ASP A 336 19.58 16.62 13.57
C ASP A 336 18.34 15.75 13.93
N PRO A 337 18.50 14.70 14.75
CA PRO A 337 17.38 13.80 15.08
C PRO A 337 16.18 14.50 15.72
N ALA A 338 16.39 15.52 16.55
CA ALA A 338 15.31 16.23 17.23
C ALA A 338 14.53 17.13 16.24
N ALA A 339 15.25 17.83 15.35
CA ALA A 339 14.65 18.63 14.29
C ALA A 339 13.84 17.74 13.31
N ARG A 340 14.35 16.57 12.97
CA ARG A 340 13.67 15.61 12.10
C ARG A 340 12.40 15.05 12.74
N LEU A 341 12.45 14.70 14.04
CA LEU A 341 11.28 14.25 14.79
C LEU A 341 10.21 15.34 14.82
N LYS A 342 10.62 16.58 15.13
CA LYS A 342 9.68 17.70 15.16
C LYS A 342 9.00 17.93 13.81
N GLU A 343 9.76 17.89 12.71
CA GLU A 343 9.20 18.07 11.37
C GLU A 343 8.21 16.95 11.03
N GLU A 344 8.54 15.69 11.37
CA GLU A 344 7.63 14.56 11.18
C GLU A 344 6.35 14.73 12.00
N GLU A 345 6.45 15.13 13.26
CA GLU A 345 5.30 15.38 14.13
C GLU A 345 4.42 16.52 13.57
N ASP A 346 5.03 17.63 13.15
CA ASP A 346 4.31 18.76 12.56
C ASP A 346 3.56 18.34 11.27
N ASN A 347 4.20 17.56 10.40
CA ASN A 347 3.60 17.03 9.16
C ASN A 347 2.43 16.08 9.45
N ASN A 348 2.59 15.18 10.40
CA ASN A 348 1.55 14.23 10.78
C ASN A 348 0.36 14.95 11.44
N ILE A 349 0.60 15.90 12.35
CA ILE A 349 -0.46 16.70 12.99
C ILE A 349 -1.21 17.54 11.95
N ALA A 350 -0.51 18.15 10.99
CA ALA A 350 -1.14 18.91 9.91
C ALA A 350 -2.03 18.00 9.05
N SER A 351 -1.54 16.79 8.70
CA SER A 351 -2.29 15.78 7.94
C SER A 351 -3.55 15.32 8.69
N ILE A 352 -3.45 15.02 9.98
CA ILE A 352 -4.58 14.60 10.81
C ILE A 352 -5.65 15.70 10.87
N ARG A 353 -5.22 16.95 11.06
CA ARG A 353 -6.15 18.11 11.07
C ARG A 353 -6.87 18.29 9.75
N TYR A 354 -6.14 18.18 8.63
CA TYR A 354 -6.73 18.26 7.31
C TYR A 354 -7.73 17.13 7.06
N ALA A 355 -7.38 15.89 7.40
CA ALA A 355 -8.24 14.74 7.24
C ALA A 355 -9.57 14.88 8.00
N ARG A 356 -9.52 15.33 9.25
CA ARG A 356 -10.72 15.62 10.05
C ARG A 356 -11.57 16.75 9.48
N ALA A 357 -10.94 17.85 9.04
CA ALA A 357 -11.65 19.02 8.55
C ALA A 357 -12.28 18.82 7.15
N HIS A 358 -11.64 18.05 6.27
CA HIS A 358 -11.98 18.00 4.85
C HIS A 358 -12.36 16.62 4.32
N LEU A 359 -11.90 15.53 4.97
CA LEU A 359 -12.12 14.17 4.49
C LEU A 359 -13.08 13.37 5.38
N GLY A 360 -13.39 13.88 6.57
CA GLY A 360 -14.22 13.20 7.56
C GLY A 360 -13.56 11.94 8.14
N LEU A 361 -12.22 11.93 8.22
CA LEU A 361 -11.39 10.86 8.78
C LEU A 361 -10.96 11.19 10.20
#